data_0368929a726544c481bc6427cbb270ad
#
_entry.id   0368929a726544c481bc6427cbb270ad
#
_cell.length_a   1.000
_cell.length_b   1.000
_cell.length_c   1.000
_cell.angle_alpha   90.00
_cell.angle_beta   90.00
_cell.angle_gamma   90.00
#
_symmetry.space_group_name_H-M   'P 1'
#
loop_
_entity.id
_entity.type
_entity.pdbx_description
1 polymer ?
#
loop_
_entity_poly.entity_id
_entity_poly.type
_entity_poly.pdbx_seq_one_letter_code
_entity_poly.pdbx_strand_id
1 'polypeptide(L)'
;MPELPEVEVVKRSLINKIQNLIVKEVKINDGRLRYKIDRNKTKKIIGLKFQRISRRSKYLLFFFNKDVVMLVHLGMTGKFFFVNRKRTKYKTSFYYNMNNDKDEKHDRIIFNLSNNQKLIYND
;
A
#
# COMPACT_ATOMS: atom_id res chain seq x y z
N MET A 1 0.39 -8.80 15.29
CA MET A 1 -0.42 -8.75 14.06
C MET A 1 -1.57 -7.78 14.23
N PRO A 2 -1.91 -7.01 13.19
CA PRO A 2 -3.11 -6.20 13.26
C PRO A 2 -4.34 -7.07 13.48
N GLU A 3 -5.22 -6.61 14.32
CA GLU A 3 -6.50 -7.27 14.51
C GLU A 3 -7.39 -7.05 13.29
N LEU A 4 -8.45 -7.87 13.16
CA LEU A 4 -9.37 -7.72 12.03
C LEU A 4 -9.96 -6.30 11.91
N PRO A 5 -10.37 -5.64 13.01
CA PRO A 5 -10.85 -4.27 12.91
C PRO A 5 -9.81 -3.29 12.36
N GLU A 6 -8.53 -3.49 12.71
CA GLU A 6 -7.45 -2.64 12.20
C GLU A 6 -7.26 -2.81 10.70
N VAL A 7 -7.33 -4.04 10.22
CA VAL A 7 -7.20 -4.32 8.79
C VAL A 7 -8.36 -3.70 8.03
N GLU A 8 -9.57 -3.76 8.59
CA GLU A 8 -10.74 -3.15 7.98
C GLU A 8 -10.61 -1.62 7.90
N VAL A 9 -10.04 -0.98 8.93
CA VAL A 9 -9.79 0.46 8.94
C VAL A 9 -8.82 0.83 7.83
N VAL A 10 -7.75 0.08 7.67
CA VAL A 10 -6.77 0.31 6.59
C VAL A 10 -7.45 0.22 5.23
N LYS A 11 -8.23 -0.82 5.01
CA LYS A 11 -8.96 -1.02 3.75
C LYS A 11 -9.84 0.19 3.43
N ARG A 12 -10.65 0.61 4.39
CA ARG A 12 -11.57 1.73 4.20
C ARG A 12 -10.85 3.05 3.96
N SER A 13 -9.74 3.25 4.66
CA SER A 13 -8.93 4.45 4.48
C SER A 13 -8.32 4.52 3.08
N LEU A 14 -7.89 3.39 2.55
CA LEU A 14 -7.21 3.35 1.25
C LEU A 14 -8.16 3.46 0.07
N ILE A 15 -9.31 2.76 0.14
CA ILE A 15 -10.15 2.63 -1.06
C ILE A 15 -10.60 3.97 -1.61
N ASN A 16 -10.92 4.92 -0.72
CA ASN A 16 -11.36 6.24 -1.14
C ASN A 16 -10.24 7.08 -1.76
N LYS A 17 -8.99 6.73 -1.48
CA LYS A 17 -7.83 7.50 -1.95
C LYS A 17 -7.24 6.93 -3.23
N ILE A 18 -7.21 5.61 -3.39
CA ILE A 18 -6.50 5.00 -4.51
C ILE A 18 -7.40 4.44 -5.60
N GLN A 19 -8.71 4.35 -5.38
CA GLN A 19 -9.62 3.81 -6.38
C GLN A 19 -9.51 4.59 -7.69
N ASN A 20 -9.39 3.87 -8.79
CA ASN A 20 -9.27 4.40 -10.14
C ASN A 20 -7.92 5.07 -10.46
N LEU A 21 -6.96 5.04 -9.53
CA LEU A 21 -5.62 5.53 -9.82
C LEU A 21 -4.80 4.48 -10.56
N ILE A 22 -3.95 4.94 -11.46
CA ILE A 22 -3.11 4.06 -12.28
C ILE A 22 -1.72 3.98 -11.63
N VAL A 23 -1.17 2.76 -11.58
CA VAL A 23 0.20 2.55 -11.10
C VAL A 23 1.17 2.94 -12.22
N LYS A 24 1.96 3.97 -11.99
CA LYS A 24 2.95 4.45 -12.97
C LYS A 24 4.29 3.77 -12.80
N GLU A 25 4.69 3.51 -11.56
CA GLU A 25 5.98 2.94 -11.24
C GLU A 25 5.91 2.25 -9.88
N VAL A 26 6.70 1.21 -9.69
CA VAL A 26 6.84 0.54 -8.39
C VAL A 26 8.33 0.54 -8.03
N LYS A 27 8.65 1.16 -6.91
CA LYS A 27 10.00 1.18 -6.36
C LYS A 27 10.08 0.24 -5.18
N ILE A 28 11.01 -0.70 -5.23
CA ILE A 28 11.29 -1.60 -4.11
C ILE A 28 12.62 -1.18 -3.51
N ASN A 29 12.58 -0.65 -2.29
CA ASN A 29 13.73 0.01 -1.71
C ASN A 29 14.70 -0.91 -0.98
N ASP A 30 14.26 -2.07 -0.51
CA ASP A 30 15.18 -2.89 0.27
C ASP A 30 14.75 -4.34 0.31
N GLY A 31 15.75 -5.22 0.33
CA GLY A 31 15.56 -6.63 0.51
C GLY A 31 15.33 -7.08 1.94
N ARG A 32 15.16 -6.16 2.91
CA ARG A 32 14.92 -6.50 4.31
C ARG A 32 13.46 -6.77 4.64
N LEU A 33 12.61 -6.88 3.63
CA LEU A 33 11.25 -7.35 3.86
C LEU A 33 11.28 -8.77 4.41
N ARG A 34 10.33 -9.05 5.31
CA ARG A 34 10.18 -10.37 5.89
C ARG A 34 10.09 -11.46 4.83
N TYR A 35 9.47 -11.13 3.70
CA TYR A 35 9.36 -12.01 2.56
C TYR A 35 9.98 -11.34 1.34
N LYS A 36 10.68 -12.14 0.55
CA LYS A 36 11.28 -11.66 -0.68
C LYS A 36 10.20 -11.28 -1.67
N ILE A 37 10.29 -10.06 -2.20
CA ILE A 37 9.34 -9.58 -3.21
C ILE A 37 9.84 -10.01 -4.58
N ASP A 38 8.95 -10.61 -5.35
CA ASP A 38 9.25 -10.96 -6.74
C ASP A 38 9.11 -9.69 -7.59
N ARG A 39 10.25 -9.15 -8.01
CA ARG A 39 10.26 -7.91 -8.79
C ARG A 39 9.59 -8.08 -10.15
N ASN A 40 9.63 -9.27 -10.73
CA ASN A 40 8.96 -9.53 -12.01
C ASN A 40 7.45 -9.50 -11.84
N LYS A 41 6.92 -10.00 -10.73
CA LYS A 41 5.49 -9.97 -10.46
C LYS A 41 5.01 -8.55 -10.15
N THR A 42 5.81 -7.75 -9.46
CA THR A 42 5.42 -6.37 -9.17
C THR A 42 5.36 -5.53 -10.43
N LYS A 43 6.16 -5.83 -11.44
CA LYS A 43 6.09 -5.12 -12.72
C LYS A 43 4.78 -5.33 -13.45
N LYS A 44 4.06 -6.42 -13.17
CA LYS A 44 2.80 -6.74 -13.84
C LYS A 44 1.69 -5.74 -13.52
N ILE A 45 1.80 -5.03 -12.41
CA ILE A 45 0.79 -4.04 -12.04
C ILE A 45 1.03 -2.66 -12.62
N ILE A 46 2.21 -2.42 -13.20
CA ILE A 46 2.52 -1.12 -13.81
C ILE A 46 1.61 -0.90 -15.01
N GLY A 47 0.96 0.26 -15.05
CA GLY A 47 -0.02 0.61 -16.06
C GLY A 47 -1.44 0.17 -15.73
N LEU A 48 -1.63 -0.60 -14.66
CA LEU A 48 -2.94 -1.05 -14.24
C LEU A 48 -3.57 -0.06 -13.26
N LYS A 49 -4.88 -0.14 -13.16
CA LYS A 49 -5.69 0.75 -12.33
C LYS A 49 -6.24 -0.02 -11.14
N PHE A 50 -6.16 0.58 -9.95
CA PHE A 50 -6.82 0.02 -8.76
C PHE A 50 -8.33 0.08 -8.96
N GLN A 51 -9.00 -1.04 -8.79
CA GLN A 51 -10.46 -1.11 -8.91
C GLN A 51 -11.13 -1.18 -7.56
N ARG A 52 -10.67 -2.09 -6.70
CA ARG A 52 -11.27 -2.26 -5.38
C ARG A 52 -10.27 -2.90 -4.44
N ILE A 53 -10.57 -2.81 -3.15
CA ILE A 53 -9.82 -3.47 -2.10
C ILE A 53 -10.81 -4.34 -1.33
N SER A 54 -10.42 -5.58 -1.10
CA SER A 54 -11.19 -6.50 -0.29
C SER A 54 -10.33 -6.97 0.88
N ARG A 55 -10.99 -7.49 1.90
CA ARG A 55 -10.30 -8.09 3.04
C ARG A 55 -10.72 -9.55 3.13
N ARG A 56 -9.75 -10.42 3.29
CA ARG A 56 -10.00 -11.83 3.57
C ARG A 56 -9.17 -12.21 4.79
N SER A 57 -9.84 -12.46 5.91
CA SER A 57 -9.18 -12.62 7.19
C SER A 57 -8.27 -11.41 7.45
N LYS A 58 -6.98 -11.59 7.68
CA LYS A 58 -6.02 -10.50 7.93
C LYS A 58 -5.27 -10.07 6.70
N TYR A 59 -5.70 -10.53 5.52
CA TYR A 59 -5.10 -10.15 4.26
C TYR A 59 -5.90 -9.06 3.58
N LEU A 60 -5.20 -8.14 2.93
CA LEU A 60 -5.78 -7.18 2.01
C LEU A 60 -5.57 -7.67 0.58
N LEU A 61 -6.63 -7.60 -0.22
CA LEU A 61 -6.56 -7.97 -1.63
C LEU A 61 -6.83 -6.71 -2.44
N PHE A 62 -5.82 -6.30 -3.20
CA PHE A 62 -5.92 -5.15 -4.09
C PHE A 62 -6.25 -5.68 -5.48
N PHE A 63 -7.43 -5.36 -5.97
CA PHE A 63 -7.88 -5.80 -7.29
C PHE A 63 -7.60 -4.71 -8.32
N PHE A 64 -6.88 -5.09 -9.34
CA PHE A 64 -6.59 -4.21 -10.49
C PHE A 64 -7.47 -4.60 -11.66
N ASN A 65 -7.53 -3.76 -12.68
CA ASN A 65 -8.13 -4.17 -13.95
C ASN A 65 -7.29 -5.29 -14.58
N LYS A 66 -7.83 -5.98 -15.58
CA LYS A 66 -7.20 -7.12 -16.25
C LYS A 66 -6.97 -8.33 -15.32
N ASP A 67 -7.83 -8.47 -14.31
CA ASP A 67 -7.86 -9.65 -13.42
C ASP A 67 -6.56 -9.90 -12.65
N VAL A 68 -5.83 -8.85 -12.33
CA VAL A 68 -4.63 -8.94 -11.50
C VAL A 68 -4.99 -8.60 -10.06
N VAL A 69 -4.49 -9.39 -9.12
CA VAL A 69 -4.74 -9.21 -7.69
C VAL A 69 -3.41 -9.18 -6.95
N MET A 70 -3.27 -8.20 -6.06
CA MET A 70 -2.12 -8.12 -5.16
C MET A 70 -2.57 -8.47 -3.74
N LEU A 71 -1.91 -9.45 -3.13
CA LEU A 71 -2.20 -9.89 -1.78
C LEU A 71 -1.19 -9.27 -0.83
N VAL A 72 -1.68 -8.66 0.26
CA VAL A 72 -0.82 -8.03 1.26
C VAL A 72 -1.20 -8.50 2.66
N HIS A 73 -0.20 -8.92 3.43
CA HIS A 73 -0.35 -9.22 4.85
C HIS A 73 0.47 -8.20 5.63
N LEU A 74 -0.20 -7.40 6.46
CA LEU A 74 0.48 -6.30 7.15
C LEU A 74 1.47 -6.76 8.22
N GLY A 75 1.26 -7.93 8.80
CA GLY A 75 2.08 -8.38 9.91
C GLY A 75 1.86 -7.50 11.13
N MET A 76 2.86 -7.37 11.98
CA MET A 76 2.74 -6.57 13.21
C MET A 76 3.08 -5.10 12.99
N THR A 77 3.95 -4.81 12.05
CA THR A 77 4.53 -3.48 11.86
C THR A 77 4.28 -2.88 10.48
N GLY A 78 3.73 -3.66 9.56
CA GLY A 78 3.45 -3.17 8.21
C GLY A 78 2.33 -2.15 8.21
N LYS A 79 2.50 -1.08 7.44
CA LYS A 79 1.52 -0.01 7.33
C LYS A 79 1.59 0.65 5.96
N PHE A 80 0.50 1.29 5.59
CA PHE A 80 0.43 2.06 4.37
C PHE A 80 0.31 3.55 4.67
N PHE A 81 0.96 4.34 3.85
CA PHE A 81 0.77 5.79 3.81
C PHE A 81 0.34 6.18 2.42
N PHE A 82 -0.51 7.19 2.33
CA PHE A 82 -0.91 7.77 1.06
C PHE A 82 -0.43 9.22 1.00
N VAL A 83 0.23 9.57 -0.10
CA VAL A 83 0.70 10.95 -0.32
C VAL A 83 -0.05 11.50 -1.52
N ASN A 84 -0.81 12.59 -1.31
CA ASN A 84 -1.56 13.20 -2.40
C ASN A 84 -0.64 14.07 -3.25
N ARG A 85 -1.18 14.65 -4.34
CA ARG A 85 -0.38 15.46 -5.24
C ARG A 85 0.12 16.76 -4.59
N LYS A 86 -0.47 17.19 -3.49
CA LYS A 86 -0.02 18.34 -2.71
C LYS A 86 1.03 17.96 -1.67
N ARG A 87 1.48 16.73 -1.69
CA ARG A 87 2.49 16.18 -0.78
C ARG A 87 2.01 16.04 0.66
N THR A 88 0.71 16.04 0.90
CA THR A 88 0.14 15.72 2.21
C THR A 88 0.16 14.21 2.40
N LYS A 89 0.76 13.75 3.50
CA LYS A 89 0.89 12.34 3.83
C LYS A 89 -0.23 11.93 4.77
N TYR A 90 -1.02 10.93 4.37
CA TYR A 90 -2.15 10.43 5.16
C TYR A 90 -1.82 9.07 5.73
N LYS A 91 -2.15 8.88 7.00
CA LYS A 91 -2.09 7.56 7.64
C LYS A 91 -3.33 6.77 7.29
N THR A 92 -3.19 5.46 7.26
CA THR A 92 -4.30 4.57 6.98
C THR A 92 -4.81 3.84 8.21
N SER A 93 -4.21 4.12 9.38
CA SER A 93 -4.63 3.53 10.64
C SER A 93 -4.43 4.53 11.77
N PHE A 94 -5.38 4.57 12.69
CA PHE A 94 -5.31 5.47 13.83
C PHE A 94 -4.36 4.99 14.93
N TYR A 95 -3.84 3.77 14.83
CA TYR A 95 -2.91 3.25 15.81
C TYR A 95 -1.48 3.77 15.63
N TYR A 96 -1.18 4.38 14.50
CA TYR A 96 0.18 4.81 14.21
C TYR A 96 0.46 6.17 14.83
N ASN A 97 1.61 6.24 15.50
CA ASN A 97 2.06 7.49 16.10
C ASN A 97 2.54 8.44 14.99
N MET A 98 2.19 9.72 15.14
CA MET A 98 2.61 10.75 14.19
C MET A 98 4.13 10.84 14.05
N ASN A 99 4.85 10.57 15.12
CA ASN A 99 6.31 10.64 15.10
C ASN A 99 6.94 9.57 14.22
N ASN A 100 6.23 8.47 13.97
CA ASN A 100 6.72 7.40 13.13
C ASN A 100 6.61 7.74 11.64
N ASP A 101 5.92 8.81 11.29
CA ASP A 101 5.76 9.23 9.90
C ASP A 101 7.08 9.70 9.28
N LYS A 102 8.08 9.99 10.13
CA LYS A 102 9.39 10.42 9.67
C LYS A 102 10.35 9.27 9.37
N ASP A 103 9.93 8.04 9.62
CA ASP A 103 10.80 6.87 9.48
C ASP A 103 10.80 6.34 8.05
N GLU A 104 11.25 7.18 7.12
CA GLU A 104 11.26 6.86 5.71
C GLU A 104 12.23 5.73 5.35
N LYS A 105 13.20 5.44 6.22
CA LYS A 105 14.12 4.34 5.97
C LYS A 105 13.43 2.98 5.95
N HIS A 106 12.21 2.89 6.49
CA HIS A 106 11.41 1.67 6.48
C HIS A 106 10.38 1.65 5.35
N ASP A 107 10.41 2.62 4.44
CA ASP A 107 9.60 2.59 3.23
C ASP A 107 10.14 1.50 2.32
N ARG A 108 9.40 0.40 2.21
CA ARG A 108 9.86 -0.79 1.49
C ARG A 108 9.43 -0.80 0.05
N ILE A 109 8.20 -0.37 -0.21
CA ILE A 109 7.65 -0.31 -1.56
C ILE A 109 6.97 1.02 -1.74
N ILE A 110 7.28 1.70 -2.83
CA ILE A 110 6.63 2.96 -3.19
C ILE A 110 5.93 2.76 -4.53
N PHE A 111 4.61 2.89 -4.52
CA PHE A 111 3.80 2.87 -5.73
C PHE A 111 3.58 4.31 -6.17
N ASN A 112 4.22 4.70 -7.26
CA ASN A 112 3.99 6.02 -7.86
C ASN A 112 2.73 5.92 -8.72
N LEU A 113 1.73 6.72 -8.40
CA LEU A 113 0.42 6.65 -9.00
C LEU A 113 0.16 7.83 -9.91
N SER A 114 -0.92 7.75 -10.68
CA SER A 114 -1.35 8.86 -11.53
C SER A 114 -1.58 10.13 -10.71
N ASN A 115 -1.49 11.30 -11.36
CA ASN A 115 -1.68 12.61 -10.73
C ASN A 115 -0.68 12.93 -9.62
N ASN A 116 0.55 12.40 -9.72
CA ASN A 116 1.62 12.70 -8.76
C ASN A 116 1.30 12.24 -7.34
N GLN A 117 0.58 11.14 -7.21
CA GLN A 117 0.20 10.57 -5.92
C GLN A 117 1.04 9.33 -5.64
N LYS A 118 1.16 8.97 -4.38
CA LYS A 118 1.95 7.81 -3.97
C LYS A 118 1.23 6.98 -2.93
N LEU A 119 1.40 5.67 -3.03
CA LEU A 119 1.03 4.72 -1.97
C LEU A 119 2.35 4.11 -1.48
N ILE A 120 2.58 4.16 -0.18
CA ILE A 120 3.83 3.70 0.42
C ILE A 120 3.53 2.56 1.39
N TYR A 121 4.21 1.43 1.21
CA TYR A 121 4.21 0.34 2.18
C TYR A 121 5.46 0.46 3.04
N ASN A 122 5.25 0.66 4.33
CA ASN A 122 6.32 0.87 5.31
C ASN A 122 6.31 -0.30 6.31
N ASP A 123 7.47 -0.86 6.56
CA ASP A 123 7.61 -1.98 7.51
C ASP A 123 8.99 -2.00 8.15
#